data_47da77c74092b3393f3c46abf2db6ae9
#
_entry.id   47da77c74092b3393f3c46abf2db6ae9
#
_cell.length_a   1.000
_cell.length_b   1.000
_cell.length_c   1.000
_cell.angle_alpha   90.00
_cell.angle_beta   90.00
_cell.angle_gamma   90.00
#
_symmetry.space_group_name_H-M   'P 1'
#
loop_
_entity.id
_entity.type
_entity.pdbx_description
1 polymer ?
#
loop_
_entity_poly.entity_id
_entity_poly.type
_entity_poly.pdbx_seq_one_letter_code
_entity_poly.pdbx_strand_id
1 'polypeptide(L)'
;MHLEFFQLDRDREGLGKKGDYVGLEVNMRPPGGYTPDMMNYAHSTDVFRIWADMVAFGENRKSSGEQYYCAYASRRDCYSYAHSHGDILSRYGAGAWSPADPALGICMCSRVPDALSDDLGNQAYMARFSSRKDIQAFFDYVCEKA
;
A
#
# COMPACT_ATOMS: atom_id res chain seq x y z
N MET A 1 12.77 1.80 11.31
CA MET A 1 13.41 2.85 10.50
C MET A 1 12.84 2.75 9.10
N HIS A 2 12.43 3.87 8.50
CA HIS A 2 12.15 3.92 7.09
C HIS A 2 13.03 4.99 6.41
N LEU A 3 13.36 4.73 5.17
CA LEU A 3 14.22 5.56 4.35
C LEU A 3 13.49 5.89 3.06
N GLU A 4 13.53 7.15 2.65
CA GLU A 4 12.94 7.61 1.40
C GLU A 4 14.02 8.13 0.46
N PHE A 5 13.87 7.80 -0.82
CA PHE A 5 14.82 8.17 -1.86
C PHE A 5 14.08 8.59 -3.13
N PHE A 6 14.64 9.53 -3.85
CA PHE A 6 14.33 9.77 -5.25
C PHE A 6 15.30 9.00 -6.14
N GLN A 7 14.79 8.34 -7.17
CA GLN A 7 15.63 7.89 -8.27
C GLN A 7 15.63 8.96 -9.36
N LEU A 8 16.82 9.40 -9.78
CA LEU A 8 16.97 10.43 -10.78
C LEU A 8 16.51 9.92 -12.17
N ASP A 9 15.58 10.63 -12.78
CA ASP A 9 15.06 10.39 -14.13
C ASP A 9 16.00 10.87 -15.24
N ARG A 10 16.96 11.76 -14.88
CA ARG A 10 17.98 12.39 -15.72
C ARG A 10 19.16 12.83 -14.90
N ASP A 11 20.26 13.18 -15.56
CA ASP A 11 21.41 13.79 -14.90
C ASP A 11 21.03 15.12 -14.24
N ARG A 12 21.48 15.31 -13.02
CA ARG A 12 21.26 16.53 -12.21
C ARG A 12 22.59 17.01 -11.65
N GLU A 13 22.97 18.22 -12.02
CA GLU A 13 24.18 18.85 -11.51
C GLU A 13 24.13 18.94 -9.97
N GLY A 14 25.20 18.51 -9.31
CA GLY A 14 25.31 18.49 -7.86
C GLY A 14 24.57 17.36 -7.14
N LEU A 15 23.78 16.54 -7.87
CA LEU A 15 23.01 15.43 -7.27
C LEU A 15 23.43 14.05 -7.78
N GLY A 16 23.70 13.91 -9.08
CA GLY A 16 24.09 12.62 -9.66
C GLY A 16 23.61 12.42 -11.10
N LYS A 17 23.76 11.17 -11.58
CA LYS A 17 23.38 10.75 -12.94
C LYS A 17 22.01 10.07 -12.94
N LYS A 18 21.42 9.96 -14.13
CA LYS A 18 20.21 9.18 -14.32
C LYS A 18 20.34 7.78 -13.73
N GLY A 19 19.38 7.39 -12.90
CA GLY A 19 19.34 6.10 -12.21
C GLY A 19 19.94 6.12 -10.80
N ASP A 20 20.72 7.14 -10.43
CA ASP A 20 21.24 7.29 -9.08
C ASP A 20 20.12 7.58 -8.08
N TYR A 21 20.34 7.20 -6.82
CA TYR A 21 19.41 7.45 -5.73
C TYR A 21 19.89 8.62 -4.88
N VAL A 22 18.97 9.54 -4.61
CA VAL A 22 19.21 10.69 -3.72
C VAL A 22 18.31 10.52 -2.49
N GLY A 23 18.92 10.53 -1.30
CA GLY A 23 18.18 10.42 -0.04
C GLY A 23 17.26 11.63 0.16
N LEU A 24 16.01 11.36 0.53
CA LEU A 24 15.03 12.36 0.89
C LEU A 24 14.94 12.51 2.40
N GLU A 25 14.61 11.41 3.10
CA GLU A 25 14.51 11.42 4.54
C GLU A 25 14.87 10.08 5.19
N VAL A 26 15.26 10.17 6.47
CA VAL A 26 15.52 9.03 7.34
C VAL A 26 14.68 9.17 8.60
N ASN A 27 13.76 8.24 8.83
CA ASN A 27 12.91 8.24 10.02
C ASN A 27 13.15 7.02 10.90
N MET A 28 13.30 7.25 12.20
CA MET A 28 13.42 6.19 13.20
C MET A 28 12.03 5.74 13.70
N ARG A 29 11.10 5.59 12.79
CA ARG A 29 9.72 5.12 13.00
C ARG A 29 9.23 4.33 11.78
N PRO A 30 8.11 3.60 11.86
CA PRO A 30 7.43 3.07 10.67
C PRO A 30 7.01 4.21 9.71
N PRO A 31 6.86 3.93 8.42
CA PRO A 31 6.32 4.90 7.47
C PRO A 31 4.89 5.32 7.87
N GLY A 32 4.45 6.46 7.34
CA GLY A 32 3.10 6.97 7.57
C GLY A 32 2.05 6.44 6.59
N GLY A 33 0.84 6.95 6.73
CA GLY A 33 -0.30 6.61 5.88
C GLY A 33 -0.64 5.13 5.94
N TYR A 34 -1.02 4.56 4.80
CA TYR A 34 -1.39 3.15 4.66
C TYR A 34 -0.20 2.22 4.33
N THR A 35 1.04 2.74 4.31
CA THR A 35 2.22 1.93 3.98
C THR A 35 2.43 0.76 4.96
N PRO A 36 2.30 0.94 6.30
CA PRO A 36 2.39 -0.18 7.23
C PRO A 36 1.35 -1.27 6.99
N ASP A 37 0.11 -0.88 6.67
CA ASP A 37 -0.97 -1.83 6.36
C ASP A 37 -0.66 -2.61 5.10
N MET A 38 -0.18 -1.95 4.04
CA MET A 38 0.26 -2.61 2.81
C MET A 38 1.41 -3.58 3.08
N MET A 39 2.38 -3.23 3.92
CA MET A 39 3.47 -4.12 4.32
C MET A 39 2.92 -5.34 5.08
N ASN A 40 1.95 -5.14 5.98
CA ASN A 40 1.32 -6.22 6.73
C ASN A 40 0.60 -7.19 5.79
N TYR A 41 -0.16 -6.68 4.82
CA TYR A 41 -0.86 -7.50 3.83
C TYR A 41 0.08 -8.20 2.87
N ALA A 42 1.15 -7.52 2.42
CA ALA A 42 2.11 -8.09 1.48
C ALA A 42 2.99 -9.18 2.11
N HIS A 43 3.34 -9.06 3.38
CA HIS A 43 4.28 -9.95 4.04
C HIS A 43 3.65 -10.83 5.12
N SER A 44 2.31 -10.81 5.25
CA SER A 44 1.59 -11.55 6.29
C SER A 44 2.26 -11.37 7.67
N THR A 45 2.50 -10.11 8.04
CA THR A 45 3.24 -9.72 9.25
C THR A 45 2.50 -8.62 10.02
N ASP A 46 3.14 -8.08 11.03
CA ASP A 46 2.67 -6.93 11.81
C ASP A 46 3.85 -5.99 12.08
N VAL A 47 4.00 -4.97 11.22
CA VAL A 47 5.10 -4.00 11.33
C VAL A 47 4.98 -3.12 12.58
N PHE A 48 3.78 -2.92 13.11
CA PHE A 48 3.60 -2.19 14.37
C PHE A 48 4.14 -3.00 15.55
N ARG A 49 3.90 -4.31 15.54
CA ARG A 49 4.48 -5.22 16.54
C ARG A 49 5.98 -5.32 16.40
N ILE A 50 6.50 -5.43 15.17
CA ILE A 50 7.96 -5.40 14.91
C ILE A 50 8.57 -4.12 15.47
N TRP A 51 7.93 -2.97 15.22
CA TRP A 51 8.40 -1.70 15.76
C TRP A 51 8.40 -1.69 17.30
N ALA A 52 7.31 -2.14 17.91
CA ALA A 52 7.21 -2.21 19.37
C ALA A 52 8.28 -3.13 19.98
N ASP A 53 8.52 -4.29 19.38
CA ASP A 53 9.55 -5.22 19.82
C ASP A 53 10.95 -4.63 19.69
N MET A 54 11.24 -3.93 18.59
CA MET A 54 12.52 -3.23 18.38
C MET A 54 12.75 -2.14 19.43
N VAL A 55 11.71 -1.37 19.79
CA VAL A 55 11.81 -0.31 20.80
C VAL A 55 11.97 -0.87 22.19
N ALA A 56 11.21 -1.92 22.52
CA ALA A 56 11.18 -2.49 23.86
C ALA A 56 12.36 -3.43 24.17
N PHE A 57 12.83 -4.17 23.18
CA PHE A 57 13.77 -5.29 23.37
C PHE A 57 15.02 -5.20 22.50
N GLY A 58 15.09 -4.27 21.52
CA GLY A 58 16.20 -4.15 20.58
C GLY A 58 16.27 -5.25 19.53
N GLU A 59 15.23 -6.09 19.42
CA GLU A 59 15.21 -7.24 18.50
C GLU A 59 13.83 -7.43 17.87
N ASN A 60 13.79 -7.94 16.64
CA ASN A 60 12.55 -8.35 15.99
C ASN A 60 12.20 -9.79 16.40
N ARG A 61 11.07 -9.97 17.06
CA ARG A 61 10.52 -11.26 17.50
C ARG A 61 9.41 -11.79 16.60
N LYS A 62 9.03 -11.02 15.55
CA LYS A 62 7.97 -11.39 14.63
C LYS A 62 8.54 -11.87 13.30
N SER A 63 8.15 -13.07 12.89
CA SER A 63 8.44 -13.58 11.54
C SER A 63 7.42 -13.06 10.53
N SER A 64 7.84 -12.93 9.28
CA SER A 64 6.93 -12.77 8.15
C SER A 64 6.34 -14.12 7.76
N GLY A 65 5.08 -14.09 7.28
CA GLY A 65 4.43 -15.25 6.70
C GLY A 65 4.59 -15.32 5.18
N GLU A 66 3.58 -15.89 4.52
CA GLU A 66 3.53 -15.98 3.06
C GLU A 66 3.52 -14.57 2.44
N GLN A 67 4.18 -14.44 1.28
CA GLN A 67 4.34 -13.16 0.60
C GLN A 67 3.37 -13.03 -0.56
N TYR A 68 2.81 -11.83 -0.70
CA TYR A 68 1.85 -11.47 -1.71
C TYR A 68 2.22 -10.13 -2.37
N TYR A 69 1.66 -9.89 -3.53
CA TYR A 69 1.63 -8.55 -4.10
C TYR A 69 0.47 -7.77 -3.46
N CYS A 70 0.73 -6.57 -2.98
CA CYS A 70 -0.28 -5.68 -2.41
C CYS A 70 -0.36 -4.39 -3.22
N ALA A 71 -1.57 -3.93 -3.49
CA ALA A 71 -1.83 -2.67 -4.16
C ALA A 71 -2.77 -1.78 -3.36
N TYR A 72 -2.51 -0.49 -3.44
CA TYR A 72 -3.42 0.58 -3.04
C TYR A 72 -3.97 1.23 -4.30
N ALA A 73 -5.27 1.19 -4.48
CA ALA A 73 -5.98 1.90 -5.53
C ALA A 73 -6.96 2.88 -4.89
N SER A 74 -7.05 4.09 -5.41
CA SER A 74 -7.98 5.08 -4.89
C SER A 74 -8.81 5.72 -5.98
N ARG A 75 -10.01 6.16 -5.62
CA ARG A 75 -10.91 6.92 -6.47
C ARG A 75 -11.12 8.31 -5.91
N ARG A 76 -11.32 9.26 -6.81
CA ARG A 76 -11.68 10.63 -6.49
C ARG A 76 -13.14 10.88 -6.84
N ASP A 77 -13.87 11.51 -5.96
CA ASP A 77 -15.31 11.79 -6.14
C ASP A 77 -15.59 12.72 -7.32
N CYS A 78 -14.59 13.48 -7.78
CA CYS A 78 -14.70 14.36 -8.95
C CYS A 78 -14.65 13.62 -10.30
N TYR A 79 -14.42 12.29 -10.32
CA TYR A 79 -14.38 11.49 -11.54
C TYR A 79 -15.52 10.48 -11.59
N SER A 80 -15.99 10.18 -12.81
CA SER A 80 -16.87 9.04 -13.08
C SER A 80 -16.05 7.82 -13.44
N TYR A 81 -16.46 6.66 -12.92
CA TYR A 81 -15.78 5.37 -13.12
C TYR A 81 -16.71 4.37 -13.77
N ALA A 82 -16.17 3.50 -14.63
CA ALA A 82 -16.92 2.48 -15.34
C ALA A 82 -17.59 1.46 -14.42
N HIS A 83 -16.96 1.16 -13.27
CA HIS A 83 -17.47 0.18 -12.32
C HIS A 83 -17.91 0.87 -11.03
N SER A 84 -19.06 0.50 -10.48
CA SER A 84 -19.51 1.02 -9.20
C SER A 84 -18.67 0.47 -8.03
N HIS A 85 -18.82 1.07 -6.84
CA HIS A 85 -18.25 0.54 -5.61
C HIS A 85 -18.72 -0.91 -5.35
N GLY A 86 -20.02 -1.18 -5.58
CA GLY A 86 -20.61 -2.51 -5.42
C GLY A 86 -20.00 -3.54 -6.37
N ASP A 87 -19.70 -3.17 -7.62
CA ASP A 87 -19.07 -4.05 -8.59
C ASP A 87 -17.66 -4.46 -8.16
N ILE A 88 -16.90 -3.52 -7.60
CA ILE A 88 -15.55 -3.80 -7.07
C ILE A 88 -15.63 -4.78 -5.91
N LEU A 89 -16.50 -4.53 -4.94
CA LEU A 89 -16.67 -5.42 -3.79
C LEU A 89 -17.17 -6.80 -4.20
N SER A 90 -18.09 -6.86 -5.17
CA SER A 90 -18.62 -8.12 -5.68
C SER A 90 -17.55 -8.94 -6.40
N ARG A 91 -16.66 -8.29 -7.15
CA ARG A 91 -15.64 -8.97 -7.95
C ARG A 91 -14.43 -9.40 -7.13
N TYR A 92 -13.99 -8.56 -6.19
CA TYR A 92 -12.72 -8.77 -5.48
C TYR A 92 -12.90 -9.12 -4.00
N GLY A 93 -14.15 -9.23 -3.55
CA GLY A 93 -14.47 -9.52 -2.17
C GLY A 93 -14.41 -8.32 -1.24
N ALA A 94 -15.19 -8.39 -0.17
CA ALA A 94 -15.22 -7.41 0.93
C ALA A 94 -14.70 -8.04 2.22
N GLY A 95 -13.64 -8.86 2.12
CA GLY A 95 -13.12 -9.60 3.26
C GLY A 95 -12.48 -8.66 4.29
N ALA A 96 -12.85 -8.82 5.55
CA ALA A 96 -12.02 -8.33 6.62
C ALA A 96 -10.75 -9.19 6.64
N TRP A 97 -9.59 -8.56 6.52
CA TRP A 97 -8.33 -9.26 6.66
C TRP A 97 -8.20 -9.83 8.08
N SER A 98 -7.81 -11.07 8.15
CA SER A 98 -7.42 -11.71 9.41
C SER A 98 -6.05 -12.36 9.23
N PRO A 99 -5.14 -12.24 10.20
CA PRO A 99 -3.88 -12.97 10.19
C PRO A 99 -4.06 -14.50 10.11
N ALA A 100 -5.20 -15.00 10.60
CA ALA A 100 -5.51 -16.43 10.61
C ALA A 100 -6.09 -16.94 9.29
N ASP A 101 -6.73 -16.05 8.50
CA ASP A 101 -7.30 -16.40 7.18
C ASP A 101 -7.07 -15.24 6.22
N PRO A 102 -5.91 -15.21 5.61
CA PRO A 102 -5.53 -14.16 4.68
C PRO A 102 -6.16 -14.38 3.31
N ALA A 103 -7.43 -14.00 3.15
CA ALA A 103 -8.09 -14.04 1.86
C ALA A 103 -7.34 -13.23 0.80
N LEU A 104 -7.31 -13.73 -0.42
CA LEU A 104 -6.90 -12.95 -1.59
C LEU A 104 -8.04 -11.99 -1.98
N GLY A 105 -7.68 -10.85 -2.55
CA GLY A 105 -8.62 -9.80 -2.91
C GLY A 105 -8.53 -8.58 -1.99
N ILE A 106 -9.64 -7.88 -1.78
CA ILE A 106 -9.68 -6.67 -0.97
C ILE A 106 -9.47 -7.01 0.51
N CYS A 107 -8.40 -6.47 1.06
CA CYS A 107 -8.05 -6.56 2.48
C CYS A 107 -8.59 -5.38 3.29
N MET A 108 -8.68 -4.21 2.68
CA MET A 108 -9.20 -3.00 3.29
C MET A 108 -9.94 -2.15 2.26
N CYS A 109 -11.06 -1.58 2.68
CA CYS A 109 -11.84 -0.65 1.89
C CYS A 109 -12.40 0.42 2.83
N SER A 110 -12.10 1.69 2.58
CA SER A 110 -12.55 2.79 3.44
C SER A 110 -12.63 4.12 2.70
N ARG A 111 -13.49 4.99 3.20
CA ARG A 111 -13.42 6.42 2.85
C ARG A 111 -12.16 7.01 3.50
N VAL A 112 -11.48 7.83 2.73
CA VAL A 112 -10.33 8.59 3.22
C VAL A 112 -10.84 9.88 3.85
N PRO A 113 -10.33 10.29 5.04
CA PRO A 113 -10.69 11.58 5.63
C PRO A 113 -10.42 12.74 4.67
N ASP A 114 -11.29 13.73 4.67
CA ASP A 114 -11.22 14.89 3.74
C ASP A 114 -9.86 15.60 3.80
N ALA A 115 -9.26 15.70 4.99
CA ALA A 115 -7.93 16.31 5.18
C ALA A 115 -6.79 15.60 4.43
N LEU A 116 -6.99 14.35 4.00
CA LEU A 116 -6.01 13.53 3.28
C LEU A 116 -6.45 13.19 1.86
N SER A 117 -7.65 13.61 1.46
CA SER A 117 -8.24 13.19 0.19
C SER A 117 -7.54 13.77 -1.05
N ASP A 118 -6.90 14.93 -0.91
CA ASP A 118 -6.13 15.54 -1.99
C ASP A 118 -4.93 14.68 -2.41
N ASP A 119 -4.28 14.04 -1.46
CA ASP A 119 -3.13 13.17 -1.72
C ASP A 119 -3.53 11.72 -1.98
N LEU A 120 -4.44 11.19 -1.17
CA LEU A 120 -4.76 9.76 -1.14
C LEU A 120 -6.04 9.37 -1.90
N GLY A 121 -6.80 10.35 -2.46
CA GLY A 121 -8.12 10.11 -3.04
C GLY A 121 -9.22 10.02 -1.98
N ASN A 122 -10.49 9.94 -2.42
CA ASN A 122 -11.65 9.96 -1.49
C ASN A 122 -12.08 8.56 -1.04
N GLN A 123 -11.90 7.54 -1.90
CA GLN A 123 -12.22 6.15 -1.59
C GLN A 123 -10.99 5.27 -1.83
N ALA A 124 -10.53 4.61 -0.80
CA ALA A 124 -9.38 3.72 -0.82
C ALA A 124 -9.80 2.26 -0.92
N TYR A 125 -9.03 1.48 -1.68
CA TYR A 125 -9.09 0.02 -1.76
C TYR A 125 -7.67 -0.52 -1.65
N MET A 126 -7.42 -1.38 -0.68
CA MET A 126 -6.22 -2.20 -0.63
C MET A 126 -6.56 -3.64 -0.92
N ALA A 127 -5.80 -4.24 -1.81
CA ALA A 127 -5.97 -5.64 -2.17
C ALA A 127 -4.63 -6.35 -2.27
N ARG A 128 -4.63 -7.67 -2.02
CA ARG A 128 -3.48 -8.52 -2.21
C ARG A 128 -3.78 -9.73 -3.07
N PHE A 129 -2.80 -10.16 -3.84
CA PHE A 129 -2.91 -11.27 -4.76
C PHE A 129 -1.59 -12.04 -4.85
N SER A 130 -1.66 -13.28 -5.32
CA SER A 130 -0.48 -14.13 -5.50
C SER A 130 0.32 -13.77 -6.74
N SER A 131 -0.22 -12.99 -7.68
CA SER A 131 0.47 -12.63 -8.91
C SER A 131 0.42 -11.13 -9.21
N ARG A 132 1.49 -10.65 -9.87
CA ARG A 132 1.56 -9.27 -10.36
C ARG A 132 0.50 -8.97 -11.43
N LYS A 133 0.09 -9.98 -12.20
CA LYS A 133 -0.94 -9.84 -13.22
C LYS A 133 -2.30 -9.51 -12.60
N ASP A 134 -2.64 -10.16 -11.46
CA ASP A 134 -3.90 -9.92 -10.77
C ASP A 134 -3.93 -8.54 -10.12
N ILE A 135 -2.78 -8.06 -9.60
CA ILE A 135 -2.64 -6.69 -9.11
C ILE A 135 -2.92 -5.68 -10.22
N GLN A 136 -2.35 -5.89 -11.41
CA GLN A 136 -2.57 -4.99 -12.53
C GLN A 136 -4.04 -4.99 -12.96
N ALA A 137 -4.65 -6.17 -13.08
CA ALA A 137 -6.06 -6.31 -13.43
C ALA A 137 -6.99 -5.65 -12.39
N PHE A 138 -6.65 -5.76 -11.10
CA PHE A 138 -7.37 -5.06 -10.03
C PHE A 138 -7.26 -3.55 -10.18
N PHE A 139 -6.04 -3.04 -10.39
CA PHE A 139 -5.79 -1.60 -10.52
C PHE A 139 -6.52 -1.02 -11.74
N ASP A 140 -6.40 -1.69 -12.89
CA ASP A 140 -7.07 -1.28 -14.12
C ASP A 140 -8.60 -1.22 -13.93
N TYR A 141 -9.20 -2.25 -13.33
CA TYR A 141 -10.63 -2.29 -13.06
C TYR A 141 -11.11 -1.21 -12.08
N VAL A 142 -10.37 -0.99 -11.00
CA VAL A 142 -10.75 0.03 -10.00
C VAL A 142 -10.64 1.43 -10.60
N CYS A 143 -9.63 1.70 -11.43
CA CYS A 143 -9.32 3.04 -11.93
C CYS A 143 -9.91 3.34 -13.30
N GLU A 144 -10.60 2.38 -13.95
CA GLU A 144 -11.22 2.58 -15.24
C GLU A 144 -12.26 3.71 -15.18
N LYS A 145 -12.07 4.71 -16.03
CA LYS A 145 -13.00 5.85 -16.14
C LYS A 145 -14.13 5.55 -17.11
N ALA A 146 -15.32 6.08 -16.81
CA ALA A 146 -16.48 6.00 -17.68
C ALA A 146 -16.32 6.85 -18.94
#